data_c79137eaddf4a2a210f335ffa9b38a29
#
_entry.id   c79137eaddf4a2a210f335ffa9b38a29
#
_cell.length_a   1.000
_cell.length_b   1.000
_cell.length_c   1.000
_cell.angle_alpha   90.00
_cell.angle_beta   90.00
_cell.angle_gamma   90.00
#
_symmetry.space_group_name_H-M   'P 1'
#
loop_
_entity.id
_entity.type
_entity.pdbx_description
1 polymer ?
#
loop_
_entity_poly.entity_id
_entity_poly.type
_entity_poly.pdbx_seq_one_letter_code
_entity_poly.pdbx_strand_id
1 'polypeptide(L)'
;MTTLPILYRDAHLIAVNKPAGMLVHRSPLERYADETVLQILQEQTGLKGYPAHRLDRPTSGVLLLALDPMTARLLGELIAQQRLEKTYHAIVRGWLTEAGEIDYPLVYLPDKMADRNRQREKPPQEALTRYRCLVRSELPFASDGKHPTSRYSLAELRSLQGRKHQLRRHLKHIFHPIIGDTTHGDNRQNRVLGERYGALRLMLHASRLQLPHPHTGAPLDLRVPFDEHWAQLAAALTLNISPP
;
A
#
# COMPACT_ATOMS: atom_id res chain seq x y z
N MET A 1 7.63 -22.67 8.09
CA MET A 1 8.07 -21.85 6.95
C MET A 1 6.94 -20.92 6.58
N THR A 2 7.20 -19.65 6.43
CA THR A 2 6.21 -18.65 5.97
C THR A 2 5.88 -18.96 4.50
N THR A 3 4.59 -19.00 4.14
CA THR A 3 4.16 -19.17 2.75
C THR A 3 3.40 -17.95 2.29
N LEU A 4 3.56 -17.59 1.01
CA LEU A 4 2.80 -16.49 0.38
C LEU A 4 1.60 -17.07 -0.36
N PRO A 5 0.37 -16.57 -0.09
CA PRO A 5 -0.77 -16.92 -0.91
C PRO A 5 -0.56 -16.46 -2.36
N ILE A 6 -0.57 -17.41 -3.29
CA ILE A 6 -0.47 -17.15 -4.73
C ILE A 6 -1.87 -16.83 -5.25
N LEU A 7 -2.05 -15.67 -5.85
CA LEU A 7 -3.31 -15.18 -6.41
C LEU A 7 -3.48 -15.53 -7.88
N TYR A 8 -2.35 -15.56 -8.59
CA TYR A 8 -2.28 -15.85 -10.01
C TYR A 8 -0.90 -16.39 -10.35
N ARG A 9 -0.83 -17.33 -11.29
CA ARG A 9 0.42 -17.84 -11.85
C ARG A 9 0.20 -18.37 -13.25
N ASP A 10 1.12 -18.00 -14.16
CA ASP A 10 1.28 -18.62 -15.48
C ASP A 10 2.77 -18.79 -15.81
N ALA A 11 3.11 -18.91 -17.10
CA ALA A 11 4.51 -19.07 -17.55
C ALA A 11 5.35 -17.78 -17.39
N HIS A 12 4.71 -16.61 -17.27
CA HIS A 12 5.35 -15.31 -17.36
C HIS A 12 5.19 -14.45 -16.10
N LEU A 13 4.10 -14.67 -15.36
CA LEU A 13 3.69 -13.84 -14.25
C LEU A 13 3.39 -14.66 -13.00
N ILE A 14 3.65 -14.06 -11.84
CA ILE A 14 3.13 -14.52 -10.57
C ILE A 14 2.66 -13.33 -9.76
N ALA A 15 1.47 -13.44 -9.17
CA ALA A 15 0.94 -12.46 -8.22
C ALA A 15 0.74 -13.12 -6.86
N VAL A 16 1.13 -12.42 -5.81
CA VAL A 16 1.01 -12.89 -4.42
C VAL A 16 0.28 -11.88 -3.55
N ASN A 17 -0.35 -12.38 -2.49
CA ASN A 17 -0.80 -11.52 -1.41
C ASN A 17 0.35 -11.25 -0.45
N LYS A 18 0.93 -10.07 -0.51
CA LYS A 18 2.00 -9.67 0.40
C LYS A 18 1.44 -9.32 1.78
N PRO A 19 1.87 -9.96 2.85
CA PRO A 19 1.48 -9.56 4.20
C PRO A 19 2.06 -8.19 4.58
N ALA A 20 1.40 -7.49 5.50
CA ALA A 20 1.94 -6.29 6.12
C ALA A 20 3.22 -6.63 6.91
N GLY A 21 4.17 -5.69 6.96
CA GLY A 21 5.42 -5.84 7.70
C GLY A 21 6.54 -6.57 6.94
N MET A 22 6.24 -7.24 5.83
CA MET A 22 7.22 -7.97 5.01
C MET A 22 7.84 -7.07 3.94
N LEU A 23 9.14 -7.17 3.76
CA LEU A 23 9.87 -6.53 2.65
C LEU A 23 9.65 -7.27 1.33
N VAL A 24 9.61 -6.53 0.22
CA VAL A 24 9.60 -7.16 -1.12
C VAL A 24 10.95 -7.79 -1.42
N HIS A 25 12.04 -7.05 -1.20
CA HIS A 25 13.43 -7.49 -1.39
C HIS A 25 14.31 -6.89 -0.30
N ARG A 26 15.46 -7.49 -0.03
CA ARG A 26 16.45 -6.94 0.91
C ARG A 26 16.98 -5.61 0.40
N SER A 27 17.04 -4.63 1.30
CA SER A 27 17.79 -3.40 1.08
C SER A 27 19.08 -3.43 1.90
N PRO A 28 20.10 -2.65 1.53
CA PRO A 28 21.32 -2.51 2.32
C PRO A 28 21.06 -2.04 3.77
N LEU A 29 19.93 -1.37 4.02
CA LEU A 29 19.51 -0.88 5.33
C LEU A 29 18.91 -1.97 6.23
N GLU A 30 18.37 -3.02 5.63
CA GLU A 30 17.63 -4.07 6.32
C GLU A 30 18.22 -5.44 6.02
N ARG A 31 19.57 -5.54 6.11
CA ARG A 31 20.33 -6.77 5.86
C ARG A 31 19.92 -7.93 6.78
N TYR A 32 19.38 -7.61 7.95
CA TYR A 32 18.94 -8.54 8.98
C TYR A 32 17.42 -8.79 8.94
N ALA A 33 16.71 -8.34 7.89
CA ALA A 33 15.32 -8.74 7.72
C ALA A 33 15.24 -10.25 7.52
N ASP A 34 14.43 -10.91 8.35
CA ASP A 34 14.41 -12.38 8.44
C ASP A 34 14.02 -13.02 7.11
N GLU A 35 12.96 -12.55 6.46
CA GLU A 35 12.46 -13.07 5.19
C GLU A 35 11.93 -11.95 4.29
N THR A 36 12.08 -12.11 2.98
CA THR A 36 11.49 -11.20 1.98
C THR A 36 10.57 -11.95 1.04
N VAL A 37 9.65 -11.23 0.39
CA VAL A 37 8.74 -11.84 -0.60
C VAL A 37 9.51 -12.63 -1.65
N LEU A 38 10.62 -12.07 -2.19
CA LEU A 38 11.40 -12.75 -3.22
C LEU A 38 12.07 -14.03 -2.74
N GLN A 39 12.55 -14.07 -1.49
CA GLN A 39 13.15 -15.26 -0.92
C GLN A 39 12.11 -16.35 -0.69
N ILE A 40 11.01 -16.02 0.00
CA ILE A 40 9.92 -16.98 0.24
C ILE A 40 9.37 -17.51 -1.08
N LEU A 41 9.17 -16.63 -2.08
CA LEU A 41 8.69 -17.05 -3.38
C LEU A 41 9.64 -18.05 -4.05
N GLN A 42 10.94 -17.78 -4.00
CA GLN A 42 11.95 -18.68 -4.58
C GLN A 42 12.00 -20.02 -3.84
N GLU A 43 11.93 -20.03 -2.51
CA GLU A 43 11.87 -21.24 -1.69
C GLU A 43 10.60 -22.04 -1.94
N GLN A 44 9.45 -21.36 -2.04
CA GLN A 44 8.14 -21.97 -2.24
C GLN A 44 7.92 -22.53 -3.64
N THR A 45 8.49 -21.92 -4.66
CA THR A 45 8.17 -22.21 -6.08
C THR A 45 9.36 -22.62 -6.94
N GLY A 46 10.59 -22.42 -6.48
CA GLY A 46 11.82 -22.54 -7.26
C GLY A 46 12.03 -21.40 -8.29
N LEU A 47 11.12 -20.42 -8.35
CA LEU A 47 11.13 -19.37 -9.38
C LEU A 47 11.77 -18.08 -8.88
N LYS A 48 12.53 -17.44 -9.75
CA LYS A 48 13.05 -16.09 -9.52
C LYS A 48 12.00 -15.05 -9.95
N GLY A 49 11.56 -14.21 -9.02
CA GLY A 49 10.62 -13.14 -9.30
C GLY A 49 11.30 -11.80 -9.57
N TYR A 50 10.76 -11.03 -10.53
CA TYR A 50 11.16 -9.66 -10.84
C TYR A 50 9.97 -8.74 -10.54
N PRO A 51 10.01 -7.94 -9.44
CA PRO A 51 8.87 -7.12 -9.05
C PRO A 51 8.51 -6.09 -10.14
N ALA A 52 7.26 -6.10 -10.61
CA ALA A 52 6.74 -5.09 -11.53
C ALA A 52 6.56 -3.73 -10.86
N HIS A 53 6.20 -3.76 -9.59
CA HIS A 53 6.04 -2.59 -8.73
C HIS A 53 6.46 -2.96 -7.31
N ARG A 54 6.48 -1.97 -6.42
CA ARG A 54 6.78 -2.21 -5.01
C ARG A 54 5.62 -1.78 -4.13
N LEU A 55 5.47 -2.49 -3.02
CA LEU A 55 4.68 -2.07 -1.87
C LEU A 55 5.65 -1.68 -0.73
N ASP A 56 5.31 -0.68 0.05
CA ASP A 56 6.04 -0.36 1.26
C ASP A 56 6.02 -1.56 2.23
N ARG A 57 7.04 -1.70 3.08
CA ARG A 57 7.10 -2.78 4.07
C ARG A 57 5.79 -2.96 4.85
N PRO A 58 5.19 -1.89 5.43
CA PRO A 58 3.97 -2.03 6.21
C PRO A 58 2.69 -2.18 5.39
N THR A 59 2.72 -1.99 4.06
CA THR A 59 1.56 -2.11 3.17
C THR A 59 1.32 -3.58 2.81
N SER A 60 0.08 -4.06 2.91
CA SER A 60 -0.35 -5.39 2.49
C SER A 60 -1.04 -5.38 1.12
N GLY A 61 -1.24 -6.56 0.51
CA GLY A 61 -2.07 -6.74 -0.68
C GLY A 61 -1.34 -7.24 -1.91
N VAL A 62 -1.93 -7.01 -3.09
CA VAL A 62 -1.47 -7.55 -4.37
C VAL A 62 -0.07 -7.06 -4.72
N LEU A 63 0.84 -7.99 -4.93
CA LEU A 63 2.15 -7.75 -5.51
C LEU A 63 2.34 -8.62 -6.74
N LEU A 64 2.59 -7.98 -7.90
CA LEU A 64 2.83 -8.65 -9.18
C LEU A 64 4.33 -8.72 -9.48
N LEU A 65 4.78 -9.89 -9.91
CA LEU A 65 6.14 -10.15 -10.33
C LEU A 65 6.15 -10.79 -11.71
N ALA A 66 7.13 -10.40 -12.53
CA ALA A 66 7.48 -11.14 -13.71
C ALA A 66 8.34 -12.35 -13.34
N LEU A 67 8.33 -13.39 -14.16
CA LEU A 67 9.16 -14.59 -13.97
C LEU A 67 10.40 -14.60 -14.86
N ASP A 68 10.50 -13.64 -15.78
CA ASP A 68 11.66 -13.44 -16.64
C ASP A 68 11.92 -11.96 -16.93
N PRO A 69 13.15 -11.58 -17.36
CA PRO A 69 13.51 -10.18 -17.61
C PRO A 69 12.73 -9.52 -18.77
N MET A 70 12.33 -10.29 -19.78
CA MET A 70 11.55 -9.76 -20.92
C MET A 70 10.17 -9.31 -20.43
N THR A 71 9.49 -10.16 -19.69
CA THR A 71 8.20 -9.85 -19.07
C THR A 71 8.31 -8.67 -18.11
N ALA A 72 9.40 -8.57 -17.34
CA ALA A 72 9.63 -7.43 -16.47
C ALA A 72 9.74 -6.11 -17.25
N ARG A 73 10.40 -6.13 -18.43
CA ARG A 73 10.47 -4.97 -19.33
C ARG A 73 9.08 -4.59 -19.85
N LEU A 74 8.30 -5.55 -20.35
CA LEU A 74 6.95 -5.31 -20.85
C LEU A 74 6.04 -4.72 -19.76
N LEU A 75 6.11 -5.21 -18.52
CA LEU A 75 5.37 -4.62 -17.40
C LEU A 75 5.83 -3.18 -17.12
N GLY A 76 7.13 -2.90 -17.24
CA GLY A 76 7.66 -1.54 -17.14
C GLY A 76 7.05 -0.59 -18.19
N GLU A 77 6.88 -1.05 -19.42
CA GLU A 77 6.24 -0.32 -20.51
C GLU A 77 4.75 -0.06 -20.22
N LEU A 78 4.01 -1.06 -19.72
CA LEU A 78 2.62 -0.89 -19.31
C LEU A 78 2.47 0.14 -18.15
N ILE A 79 3.39 0.14 -17.20
CA ILE A 79 3.42 1.13 -16.13
C ILE A 79 3.69 2.53 -16.67
N ALA A 80 4.66 2.68 -17.56
CA ALA A 80 4.99 3.96 -18.18
C ALA A 80 3.81 4.53 -19.00
N GLN A 81 3.02 3.65 -19.62
CA GLN A 81 1.80 3.97 -20.36
C GLN A 81 0.57 4.15 -19.44
N GLN A 82 0.71 4.06 -18.13
CA GLN A 82 -0.39 4.11 -17.15
C GLN A 82 -1.49 3.05 -17.38
N ARG A 83 -1.13 1.92 -17.96
CA ARG A 83 -2.04 0.79 -18.24
C ARG A 83 -2.10 -0.24 -17.12
N LEU A 84 -1.41 0.01 -16.02
CA LEU A 84 -1.44 -0.79 -14.80
C LEU A 84 -2.14 0.04 -13.72
N GLU A 85 -3.40 -0.30 -13.43
CA GLU A 85 -4.21 0.39 -12.44
C GLU A 85 -4.11 -0.30 -11.08
N LYS A 86 -3.87 0.48 -10.04
CA LYS A 86 -3.76 0.02 -8.64
C LYS A 86 -4.85 0.66 -7.82
N THR A 87 -5.67 -0.18 -7.18
CA THR A 87 -6.66 0.28 -6.20
C THR A 87 -6.19 -0.12 -4.80
N TYR A 88 -6.23 0.85 -3.91
CA TYR A 88 -5.91 0.66 -2.49
C TYR A 88 -7.11 1.02 -1.64
N HIS A 89 -7.16 0.44 -0.46
CA HIS A 89 -8.06 0.89 0.59
C HIS A 89 -7.24 1.38 1.78
N ALA A 90 -7.73 2.42 2.44
CA ALA A 90 -7.12 2.95 3.66
C ALA A 90 -8.17 3.35 4.68
N ILE A 91 -7.88 3.08 5.96
CA ILE A 91 -8.63 3.69 7.07
C ILE A 91 -7.87 4.94 7.48
N VAL A 92 -8.56 6.08 7.44
CA VAL A 92 -7.97 7.40 7.72
C VAL A 92 -8.68 8.12 8.86
N ARG A 93 -7.96 9.04 9.48
CA ARG A 93 -8.50 9.95 10.47
C ARG A 93 -9.44 10.97 9.83
N GLY A 94 -10.52 11.29 10.52
CA GLY A 94 -11.46 12.33 10.12
C GLY A 94 -12.45 11.89 9.04
N TRP A 95 -13.36 12.78 8.70
CA TRP A 95 -14.32 12.57 7.63
C TRP A 95 -13.80 13.16 6.33
N LEU A 96 -13.43 12.27 5.40
CA LEU A 96 -13.12 12.65 4.03
C LEU A 96 -14.35 13.19 3.32
N THR A 97 -14.19 14.09 2.36
CA THR A 97 -15.21 14.41 1.36
C THR A 97 -15.57 13.17 0.54
N GLU A 98 -16.70 13.18 -0.19
CA GLU A 98 -17.17 11.99 -0.92
C GLU A 98 -16.15 11.49 -1.93
N ALA A 99 -15.54 12.39 -2.70
CA ALA A 99 -14.45 12.09 -3.62
C ALA A 99 -13.58 13.32 -3.82
N GLY A 100 -12.36 13.11 -4.30
CA GLY A 100 -11.45 14.20 -4.63
C GLY A 100 -10.15 13.73 -5.26
N GLU A 101 -9.35 14.72 -5.62
CA GLU A 101 -7.99 14.53 -6.12
C GLU A 101 -7.01 15.28 -5.21
N ILE A 102 -5.85 14.66 -4.98
CA ILE A 102 -4.74 15.27 -4.27
C ILE A 102 -3.62 15.43 -5.29
N ASP A 103 -3.56 16.62 -5.90
CA ASP A 103 -2.49 17.02 -6.80
C ASP A 103 -1.46 17.80 -5.98
N TYR A 104 -0.44 17.10 -5.52
CA TYR A 104 0.59 17.67 -4.66
C TYR A 104 1.94 17.06 -4.97
N PRO A 105 2.88 17.82 -5.57
CA PRO A 105 4.21 17.33 -5.89
C PRO A 105 4.97 16.86 -4.66
N LEU A 106 5.63 15.73 -4.76
CA LEU A 106 6.33 15.12 -3.65
C LEU A 106 7.83 15.28 -3.76
N VAL A 107 8.46 15.89 -2.75
CA VAL A 107 9.91 15.93 -2.60
C VAL A 107 10.46 14.52 -2.55
N TYR A 108 11.54 14.27 -3.27
CA TYR A 108 12.23 12.97 -3.25
C TYR A 108 12.70 12.65 -1.84
N LEU A 109 12.33 11.47 -1.34
CA LEU A 109 12.83 10.94 -0.08
C LEU A 109 13.94 9.94 -0.39
N PRO A 110 15.22 10.33 -0.19
CA PRO A 110 16.34 9.43 -0.43
C PRO A 110 16.27 8.22 0.51
N ASP A 111 16.69 7.09 0.01
CA ASP A 111 17.02 5.96 0.85
C ASP A 111 18.42 6.20 1.41
N LYS A 112 18.53 6.50 2.72
CA LYS A 112 19.76 7.02 3.37
C LYS A 112 21.05 6.22 3.07
N MET A 113 20.93 4.97 2.59
CA MET A 113 22.09 4.17 2.23
C MET A 113 22.23 3.88 0.72
N ALA A 114 21.12 3.73 -0.01
CA ALA A 114 21.16 3.52 -1.46
C ALA A 114 21.58 4.79 -2.21
N ASP A 115 21.31 5.96 -1.61
CA ASP A 115 21.59 7.27 -2.21
C ASP A 115 22.79 8.00 -1.55
N ARG A 116 23.65 7.32 -0.79
CA ARG A 116 24.82 7.94 -0.09
C ARG A 116 25.69 8.81 -0.99
N ASN A 117 25.77 8.52 -2.27
CA ASN A 117 26.58 9.24 -3.26
C ASN A 117 25.76 10.18 -4.16
N ARG A 118 24.44 10.32 -3.95
CA ARG A 118 23.59 11.20 -4.75
C ARG A 118 23.30 12.49 -4.00
N GLN A 119 24.24 13.42 -4.04
CA GLN A 119 24.11 14.76 -3.43
C GLN A 119 23.19 15.73 -4.20
N ARG A 120 22.47 15.29 -5.23
CA ARG A 120 21.60 16.21 -5.97
C ARG A 120 20.20 16.22 -5.35
N GLU A 121 19.81 17.36 -4.80
CA GLU A 121 18.42 17.67 -4.52
C GLU A 121 17.63 17.54 -5.83
N LYS A 122 16.70 16.59 -5.86
CA LYS A 122 15.77 16.46 -6.98
C LYS A 122 14.59 17.40 -6.73
N PRO A 123 14.12 18.13 -7.76
CA PRO A 123 12.91 18.91 -7.62
C PRO A 123 11.73 18.03 -7.18
N PRO A 124 10.70 18.63 -6.57
CA PRO A 124 9.47 17.90 -6.28
C PRO A 124 8.93 17.22 -7.53
N GLN A 125 8.52 15.98 -7.39
CA GLN A 125 8.05 15.15 -8.48
C GLN A 125 6.52 15.19 -8.50
N GLU A 126 5.94 15.35 -9.68
CA GLU A 126 4.50 15.25 -9.88
C GLU A 126 3.94 13.98 -9.26
N ALA A 127 2.86 14.15 -8.53
CA ALA A 127 2.14 13.06 -7.88
C ALA A 127 0.66 13.42 -7.77
N LEU A 128 -0.21 12.57 -8.30
CA LEU A 128 -1.65 12.71 -8.25
C LEU A 128 -2.27 11.45 -7.63
N THR A 129 -3.13 11.64 -6.66
CA THR A 129 -3.92 10.58 -6.02
C THR A 129 -5.39 10.94 -6.08
N ARG A 130 -6.20 10.03 -6.63
CA ARG A 130 -7.66 10.10 -6.56
C ARG A 130 -8.15 9.31 -5.36
N TYR A 131 -9.19 9.82 -4.70
CA TYR A 131 -9.82 9.09 -3.61
C TYR A 131 -11.35 9.17 -3.68
N ARG A 132 -11.98 8.16 -3.11
CA ARG A 132 -13.41 8.09 -2.86
C ARG A 132 -13.64 7.62 -1.42
N CYS A 133 -14.42 8.36 -0.65
CA CYS A 133 -14.87 7.96 0.67
C CYS A 133 -15.97 6.89 0.53
N LEU A 134 -15.76 5.74 1.12
CA LEU A 134 -16.73 4.63 1.07
C LEU A 134 -17.66 4.64 2.27
N VAL A 135 -17.11 4.86 3.47
CA VAL A 135 -17.85 4.87 4.74
C VAL A 135 -17.22 5.91 5.66
N ARG A 136 -18.05 6.56 6.47
CA ARG A 136 -17.65 7.43 7.57
C ARG A 136 -18.17 6.90 8.89
N SER A 137 -17.44 7.09 9.95
CA SER A 137 -17.87 6.78 11.31
C SER A 137 -17.50 7.87 12.29
N GLU A 138 -18.25 7.93 13.39
CA GLU A 138 -17.96 8.73 14.57
C GLU A 138 -18.16 7.89 15.81
N LEU A 139 -17.15 7.87 16.67
CA LEU A 139 -17.12 7.01 17.86
C LEU A 139 -17.08 7.85 19.14
N PRO A 140 -17.79 7.44 20.21
CA PRO A 140 -17.94 8.22 21.43
C PRO A 140 -16.71 8.12 22.36
N PHE A 141 -15.52 8.43 21.83
CA PHE A 141 -14.29 8.56 22.64
C PHE A 141 -13.35 9.62 22.04
N ALA A 142 -12.60 10.25 22.91
CA ALA A 142 -11.59 11.23 22.51
C ALA A 142 -10.29 10.56 22.08
N SER A 143 -9.76 10.92 20.90
CA SER A 143 -8.45 10.45 20.43
C SER A 143 -7.41 11.58 20.29
N ASP A 144 -7.83 12.85 20.37
CA ASP A 144 -6.94 14.01 20.22
C ASP A 144 -6.92 14.94 21.44
N GLY A 145 -7.75 14.68 22.45
CA GLY A 145 -7.88 15.49 23.68
C GLY A 145 -8.54 16.86 23.47
N LYS A 146 -9.06 17.14 22.27
CA LYS A 146 -9.79 18.38 21.96
C LYS A 146 -11.28 18.12 21.71
N HIS A 147 -11.59 16.94 21.16
CA HIS A 147 -12.95 16.57 20.78
C HIS A 147 -13.39 15.35 21.59
N PRO A 148 -14.67 15.31 22.05
CA PRO A 148 -15.19 14.19 22.81
C PRO A 148 -15.40 12.93 21.97
N THR A 149 -15.41 13.08 20.64
CA THR A 149 -15.60 11.99 19.66
C THR A 149 -14.42 11.85 18.75
N SER A 150 -14.29 10.70 18.12
CA SER A 150 -13.26 10.40 17.12
C SER A 150 -13.92 10.01 15.79
N ARG A 151 -13.42 10.59 14.71
CA ARG A 151 -13.98 10.42 13.36
C ARG A 151 -13.00 9.68 12.46
N TYR A 152 -13.54 8.77 11.66
CA TYR A 152 -12.77 7.96 10.72
C TYR A 152 -13.48 7.85 9.38
N SER A 153 -12.71 7.56 8.35
CA SER A 153 -13.24 7.23 7.02
C SER A 153 -12.51 6.04 6.44
N LEU A 154 -13.25 5.20 5.72
CA LEU A 154 -12.70 4.20 4.83
C LEU A 154 -12.66 4.79 3.43
N ALA A 155 -11.48 4.83 2.83
CA ALA A 155 -11.23 5.40 1.52
C ALA A 155 -10.76 4.36 0.52
N GLU A 156 -11.28 4.42 -0.71
CA GLU A 156 -10.68 3.83 -1.90
C GLU A 156 -9.73 4.86 -2.51
N LEU A 157 -8.54 4.42 -2.91
CA LEU A 157 -7.47 5.28 -3.40
C LEU A 157 -6.90 4.74 -4.70
N ARG A 158 -6.59 5.63 -5.65
CA ARG A 158 -5.86 5.31 -6.88
C ARG A 158 -4.71 6.29 -7.06
N SER A 159 -3.49 5.79 -7.21
CA SER A 159 -2.32 6.61 -7.49
C SER A 159 -1.97 6.53 -8.97
N LEU A 160 -1.85 7.68 -9.65
CA LEU A 160 -1.42 7.71 -11.03
C LEU A 160 0.08 7.44 -11.15
N GLN A 161 0.87 7.93 -10.19
CA GLN A 161 2.30 7.65 -10.08
C GLN A 161 2.56 6.73 -8.88
N GLY A 162 3.80 6.21 -8.78
CA GLY A 162 4.23 5.36 -7.66
C GLY A 162 5.37 6.00 -6.86
N ARG A 163 5.22 7.26 -6.40
CA ARG A 163 6.26 7.91 -5.59
C ARG A 163 6.37 7.28 -4.21
N LYS A 164 7.55 7.33 -3.61
CA LYS A 164 7.79 6.75 -2.27
C LYS A 164 6.81 7.31 -1.25
N HIS A 165 6.04 6.42 -0.62
CA HIS A 165 4.98 6.71 0.34
C HIS A 165 3.89 7.67 -0.19
N GLN A 166 3.60 7.69 -1.49
CA GLN A 166 2.71 8.68 -2.11
C GLN A 166 1.36 8.80 -1.39
N LEU A 167 0.60 7.72 -1.27
CA LEU A 167 -0.72 7.71 -0.66
C LEU A 167 -0.68 8.20 0.79
N ARG A 168 0.31 7.75 1.56
CA ARG A 168 0.52 8.10 2.96
C ARG A 168 0.79 9.59 3.13
N ARG A 169 1.64 10.16 2.27
CA ARG A 169 2.02 11.59 2.28
C ARG A 169 0.88 12.47 1.80
N HIS A 170 0.16 12.05 0.76
CA HIS A 170 -0.98 12.78 0.23
C HIS A 170 -2.13 12.88 1.23
N LEU A 171 -2.49 11.75 1.86
CA LEU A 171 -3.54 11.75 2.88
C LEU A 171 -3.16 12.57 4.12
N LYS A 172 -1.87 12.55 4.53
CA LYS A 172 -1.37 13.46 5.56
C LYS A 172 -1.48 14.93 5.14
N HIS A 173 -1.16 15.24 3.87
CA HIS A 173 -1.20 16.61 3.33
C HIS A 173 -2.60 17.22 3.45
N ILE A 174 -3.65 16.45 3.20
CA ILE A 174 -5.04 16.87 3.35
C ILE A 174 -5.60 16.65 4.77
N PHE A 175 -4.74 16.45 5.79
CA PHE A 175 -5.09 16.27 7.20
C PHE A 175 -5.90 15.00 7.52
N HIS A 176 -5.88 14.01 6.66
CA HIS A 176 -6.49 12.69 6.84
C HIS A 176 -5.43 11.57 6.88
N PRO A 177 -4.48 11.58 7.85
CA PRO A 177 -3.43 10.58 7.91
C PRO A 177 -4.00 9.17 8.08
N ILE A 178 -3.30 8.18 7.51
CA ILE A 178 -3.69 6.78 7.61
C ILE A 178 -3.46 6.27 9.03
N ILE A 179 -4.40 5.52 9.56
CA ILE A 179 -4.32 4.88 10.87
C ILE A 179 -3.17 3.85 10.86
N GLY A 180 -2.41 3.82 11.96
CA GLY A 180 -1.25 2.92 12.11
C GLY A 180 -0.01 3.33 11.33
N ASP A 181 -0.04 4.47 10.62
CA ASP A 181 1.17 5.01 9.99
C ASP A 181 2.09 5.66 11.02
N THR A 182 3.25 5.04 11.28
CA THR A 182 4.24 5.53 12.26
C THR A 182 5.16 6.62 11.69
N THR A 183 5.18 6.80 10.37
CA THR A 183 6.06 7.77 9.70
C THR A 183 5.33 9.05 9.31
N HIS A 184 4.13 8.92 8.75
CA HIS A 184 3.32 10.03 8.24
C HIS A 184 1.99 10.18 8.96
N GLY A 185 1.70 9.33 9.96
CA GLY A 185 0.45 9.31 10.69
C GLY A 185 0.34 10.33 11.83
N ASP A 186 -0.69 10.16 12.62
CA ASP A 186 -0.92 10.86 13.88
C ASP A 186 -0.57 9.90 15.06
N ASN A 187 0.62 10.07 15.64
CA ASN A 187 1.12 9.18 16.69
C ASN A 187 0.26 9.20 17.96
N ARG A 188 -0.39 10.35 18.27
CA ARG A 188 -1.27 10.45 19.43
C ARG A 188 -2.50 9.58 19.23
N GLN A 189 -3.13 9.71 18.07
CA GLN A 189 -4.30 8.91 17.74
C GLN A 189 -3.96 7.43 17.63
N ASN A 190 -2.83 7.09 16.98
CA ASN A 190 -2.37 5.72 16.88
C ASN A 190 -2.18 5.08 18.25
N ARG A 191 -1.65 5.84 19.24
CA ARG A 191 -1.50 5.36 20.62
C ARG A 191 -2.87 5.05 21.24
N VAL A 192 -3.82 5.99 21.18
CA VAL A 192 -5.16 5.78 21.76
C VAL A 192 -5.87 4.59 21.14
N LEU A 193 -5.77 4.43 19.80
CA LEU A 193 -6.33 3.27 19.12
C LEU A 193 -5.61 1.98 19.50
N GLY A 194 -4.28 2.02 19.67
CA GLY A 194 -3.49 0.87 20.09
C GLY A 194 -3.84 0.41 21.53
N GLU A 195 -4.03 1.35 22.45
CA GLU A 195 -4.48 1.06 23.82
C GLU A 195 -5.90 0.45 23.84
N ARG A 196 -6.77 0.85 22.90
CA ARG A 196 -8.17 0.44 22.88
C ARG A 196 -8.43 -0.85 22.09
N TYR A 197 -7.72 -1.05 20.98
CA TYR A 197 -7.98 -2.13 20.02
C TYR A 197 -6.77 -3.05 19.78
N GLY A 198 -5.68 -2.87 20.51
CA GLY A 198 -4.47 -3.67 20.37
C GLY A 198 -3.48 -3.11 19.35
N ALA A 199 -2.43 -3.88 19.07
CA ALA A 199 -1.33 -3.45 18.23
C ALA A 199 -1.80 -3.04 16.83
N LEU A 200 -1.53 -1.79 16.46
CA LEU A 200 -1.86 -1.26 15.15
C LEU A 200 -0.73 -1.51 14.14
N ARG A 201 -1.13 -1.77 12.91
CA ARG A 201 -0.27 -1.68 11.73
C ARG A 201 -0.82 -0.64 10.76
N LEU A 202 -0.05 -0.28 9.76
CA LEU A 202 -0.52 0.63 8.69
C LEU A 202 -1.79 0.06 8.04
N MET A 203 -2.89 0.81 8.13
CA MET A 203 -4.17 0.46 7.53
C MET A 203 -4.23 0.94 6.08
N LEU A 204 -3.30 0.42 5.27
CA LEU A 204 -3.20 0.61 3.82
C LEU A 204 -3.04 -0.74 3.13
N HIS A 205 -3.97 -1.07 2.25
CA HIS A 205 -4.06 -2.36 1.57
C HIS A 205 -4.20 -2.18 0.05
N ALA A 206 -3.31 -2.79 -0.71
CA ALA A 206 -3.39 -2.86 -2.18
C ALA A 206 -4.40 -3.96 -2.56
N SER A 207 -5.66 -3.61 -2.67
CA SER A 207 -6.78 -4.56 -2.79
C SER A 207 -6.98 -5.08 -4.21
N ARG A 208 -6.57 -4.32 -5.23
CA ARG A 208 -6.82 -4.68 -6.63
C ARG A 208 -5.71 -4.17 -7.54
N LEU A 209 -5.35 -4.99 -8.54
CA LEU A 209 -4.45 -4.66 -9.62
C LEU A 209 -5.07 -5.07 -10.95
N GLN A 210 -5.17 -4.15 -11.89
CA GLN A 210 -5.73 -4.38 -13.22
C GLN A 210 -4.72 -3.99 -14.30
N LEU A 211 -4.54 -4.86 -15.29
CA LEU A 211 -3.64 -4.61 -16.42
C LEU A 211 -4.01 -5.54 -17.58
N PRO A 212 -3.64 -5.22 -18.82
CA PRO A 212 -3.59 -6.23 -19.88
C PRO A 212 -2.39 -7.15 -19.63
N HIS A 213 -2.58 -8.44 -19.83
CA HIS A 213 -1.48 -9.41 -19.78
C HIS A 213 -0.38 -9.05 -20.80
N PRO A 214 0.91 -8.94 -20.41
CA PRO A 214 1.96 -8.36 -21.26
C PRO A 214 2.24 -9.13 -22.56
N HIS A 215 1.92 -10.42 -22.62
CA HIS A 215 2.14 -11.23 -23.82
C HIS A 215 0.86 -11.47 -24.63
N THR A 216 -0.29 -11.63 -23.98
CA THR A 216 -1.53 -11.99 -24.66
C THR A 216 -2.49 -10.82 -24.86
N GLY A 217 -2.31 -9.73 -24.12
CA GLY A 217 -3.24 -8.59 -24.08
C GLY A 217 -4.55 -8.87 -23.35
N ALA A 218 -4.80 -10.08 -22.87
CA ALA A 218 -6.00 -10.43 -22.12
C ALA A 218 -6.11 -9.62 -20.82
N PRO A 219 -7.30 -9.19 -20.40
CA PRO A 219 -7.46 -8.43 -19.16
C PRO A 219 -7.16 -9.31 -17.93
N LEU A 220 -6.31 -8.82 -17.04
CA LEU A 220 -6.07 -9.38 -15.73
C LEU A 220 -6.70 -8.47 -14.67
N ASP A 221 -7.48 -9.05 -13.75
CA ASP A 221 -8.10 -8.40 -12.60
C ASP A 221 -7.77 -9.20 -11.34
N LEU A 222 -6.72 -8.79 -10.64
CA LEU A 222 -6.19 -9.45 -9.46
C LEU A 222 -6.71 -8.76 -8.21
N ARG A 223 -7.37 -9.52 -7.32
CA ARG A 223 -7.98 -8.99 -6.11
C ARG A 223 -7.51 -9.73 -4.86
N VAL A 224 -7.43 -9.00 -3.76
CA VAL A 224 -7.13 -9.54 -2.43
C VAL A 224 -8.14 -9.00 -1.43
N PRO A 225 -8.82 -9.87 -0.70
CA PRO A 225 -9.70 -9.45 0.39
C PRO A 225 -8.87 -8.87 1.56
N PHE A 226 -9.55 -8.13 2.41
CA PHE A 226 -8.96 -7.68 3.67
C PHE A 226 -8.62 -8.87 4.55
N ASP A 227 -7.47 -8.80 5.24
CA ASP A 227 -7.12 -9.79 6.25
C ASP A 227 -7.91 -9.59 7.55
N GLU A 228 -7.77 -10.55 8.46
CA GLU A 228 -8.51 -10.57 9.71
C GLU A 228 -8.27 -9.31 10.56
N HIS A 229 -7.02 -8.88 10.69
CA HIS A 229 -6.69 -7.67 11.46
C HIS A 229 -7.38 -6.41 10.87
N TRP A 230 -7.41 -6.29 9.52
CA TRP A 230 -8.13 -5.22 8.86
C TRP A 230 -9.63 -5.29 9.17
N ALA A 231 -10.23 -6.47 9.00
CA ALA A 231 -11.66 -6.66 9.24
C ALA A 231 -12.06 -6.37 10.68
N GLN A 232 -11.26 -6.82 11.65
CA GLN A 232 -11.50 -6.57 13.08
C GLN A 232 -11.43 -5.07 13.41
N LEU A 233 -10.42 -4.34 12.92
CA LEU A 233 -10.32 -2.91 13.18
C LEU A 233 -11.41 -2.12 12.45
N ALA A 234 -11.74 -2.47 11.20
CA ALA A 234 -12.82 -1.83 10.46
C ALA A 234 -14.17 -2.00 11.20
N ALA A 235 -14.46 -3.21 11.70
CA ALA A 235 -15.66 -3.49 12.49
C ALA A 235 -15.67 -2.67 13.80
N ALA A 236 -14.55 -2.64 14.53
CA ALA A 236 -14.43 -1.87 15.76
C ALA A 236 -14.59 -0.36 15.57
N LEU A 237 -14.22 0.13 14.38
CA LEU A 237 -14.41 1.53 13.98
C LEU A 237 -15.75 1.77 13.24
N THR A 238 -16.64 0.79 13.16
CA THR A 238 -17.94 0.85 12.45
C THR A 238 -17.81 1.25 10.97
N LEU A 239 -16.73 0.79 10.31
CA LEU A 239 -16.39 1.06 8.91
C LEU A 239 -16.59 -0.18 8.02
N ASN A 240 -17.67 -0.91 8.23
CA ASN A 240 -17.93 -2.17 7.53
C ASN A 240 -18.29 -1.94 6.07
N ILE A 241 -17.56 -2.59 5.19
CA ILE A 241 -17.89 -2.75 3.76
C ILE A 241 -17.69 -4.21 3.36
N SER A 242 -18.34 -4.60 2.26
CA SER A 242 -18.01 -5.87 1.61
C SER A 242 -16.54 -5.88 1.16
N PRO A 243 -15.87 -7.03 1.18
CA PRO A 243 -14.51 -7.16 0.66
C PRO A 243 -14.43 -6.65 -0.79
N PRO A 244 -13.29 -6.09 -1.20
CA PRO A 244 -13.06 -5.57 -2.54
C PRO A 244 -13.04 -6.65 -3.63
#